data_2d2f9bb58213bb9a5e8271707354f5c0
#
_entry.id   2d2f9bb58213bb9a5e8271707354f5c0
#
_cell.length_a   1.000
_cell.length_b   1.000
_cell.length_c   1.000
_cell.angle_alpha   90.00
_cell.angle_beta   90.00
_cell.angle_gamma   90.00
#
_symmetry.space_group_name_H-M   'P 1'
#
loop_
_entity.id
_entity.type
_entity.pdbx_description
1 polymer ?
#
loop_
_entity_poly.entity_id
_entity_poly.type
_entity_poly.pdbx_seq_one_letter_code
_entity_poly.pdbx_strand_id
1 'polypeptide(L)'
;IAECNLTPKARKNIEKYLDGRSIVYYASWMDVYRHTPAYKVTSGWHGDTVDADGKYVPNAKGDAVQCIEEAIARLKDYRSLDDSTVLVSIKYLVHLVGDMHCPVHVKYPWYKNFKFDLNGRPSEFHSFWDSGVLDLNHRWGYVEYRHQLDRLTKKEIRAVTAGTPRDWL
;
A
#
# COMPACT_ATOMS: atom_id res chain seq x y z
N ILE A 1 8.81 -3.66 -7.89
CA ILE A 1 7.91 -4.27 -8.89
C ILE A 1 7.11 -3.17 -9.59
N ALA A 2 6.25 -2.40 -8.91
CA ALA A 2 5.39 -1.40 -9.53
C ALA A 2 6.15 -0.44 -10.47
N GLU A 3 7.25 0.13 -10.02
CA GLU A 3 8.07 1.05 -10.83
C GLU A 3 8.59 0.42 -12.12
N CYS A 4 8.93 -0.86 -12.10
CA CYS A 4 9.41 -1.59 -13.26
C CYS A 4 8.31 -1.92 -14.27
N ASN A 5 7.07 -1.98 -13.82
CA ASN A 5 5.89 -2.26 -14.63
C ASN A 5 5.17 -1.01 -15.12
N LEU A 6 5.66 0.20 -14.79
CA LEU A 6 5.12 1.44 -15.34
C LEU A 6 5.30 1.49 -16.86
N THR A 7 4.24 1.86 -17.57
CA THR A 7 4.38 2.18 -18.99
C THR A 7 5.31 3.39 -19.16
N PRO A 8 6.02 3.54 -20.31
CA PRO A 8 6.87 4.71 -20.57
C PRO A 8 6.12 6.04 -20.38
N LYS A 9 4.85 6.10 -20.77
CA LYS A 9 4.01 7.28 -20.60
C LYS A 9 3.70 7.55 -19.12
N ALA A 10 3.35 6.52 -18.34
CA ALA A 10 3.09 6.66 -16.91
C ALA A 10 4.35 7.09 -16.17
N ARG A 11 5.50 6.44 -16.44
CA ARG A 11 6.80 6.81 -15.87
C ARG A 11 7.11 8.27 -16.11
N LYS A 12 7.11 8.71 -17.38
CA LYS A 12 7.38 10.11 -17.77
C LYS A 12 6.48 11.12 -17.07
N ASN A 13 5.19 10.76 -16.84
CA ASN A 13 4.26 11.65 -16.17
C ASN A 13 4.51 11.70 -14.66
N ILE A 14 4.71 10.56 -14.02
CA ILE A 14 4.96 10.45 -12.58
C ILE A 14 6.25 11.16 -12.20
N GLU A 15 7.34 10.98 -12.97
CA GLU A 15 8.65 11.57 -12.71
C GLU A 15 8.62 13.11 -12.58
N LYS A 16 7.66 13.78 -13.21
CA LYS A 16 7.47 15.23 -13.07
C LYS A 16 7.11 15.67 -11.65
N TYR A 17 6.44 14.79 -10.90
CA TYR A 17 5.90 15.09 -9.58
C TYR A 17 6.74 14.49 -8.44
N LEU A 18 7.74 13.66 -8.75
CA LEU A 18 8.50 12.90 -7.73
C LEU A 18 9.73 13.65 -7.22
N ASP A 19 9.93 14.91 -7.58
CA ASP A 19 11.09 15.71 -7.15
C ASP A 19 12.42 14.97 -7.36
N GLY A 20 12.59 14.36 -8.54
CA GLY A 20 13.78 13.59 -8.93
C GLY A 20 13.95 12.25 -8.22
N ARG A 21 12.95 11.80 -7.48
CA ARG A 21 12.99 10.53 -6.72
C ARG A 21 12.17 9.44 -7.38
N SER A 22 12.39 8.18 -6.99
CA SER A 22 11.54 7.06 -7.43
C SER A 22 10.31 6.91 -6.54
N ILE A 23 9.28 6.20 -7.03
CA ILE A 23 8.12 5.85 -6.19
C ILE A 23 8.53 4.96 -4.99
N VAL A 24 9.62 4.22 -5.11
CA VAL A 24 10.18 3.39 -4.02
C VAL A 24 10.58 4.26 -2.82
N TYR A 25 11.12 5.46 -3.07
CA TYR A 25 11.48 6.41 -2.02
C TYR A 25 10.26 6.80 -1.14
N TYR A 26 9.07 6.81 -1.74
CA TYR A 26 7.85 7.21 -1.06
C TYR A 26 7.06 6.04 -0.46
N ALA A 27 7.53 4.79 -0.60
CA ALA A 27 6.79 3.60 -0.17
C ALA A 27 6.45 3.61 1.33
N SER A 28 7.33 4.11 2.19
CA SER A 28 7.11 4.24 3.65
C SER A 28 6.71 5.64 4.10
N TRP A 29 6.43 6.55 3.17
CA TRP A 29 6.18 7.96 3.49
C TRP A 29 5.01 8.15 4.45
N MET A 30 3.91 7.43 4.27
CA MET A 30 2.73 7.58 5.12
C MET A 30 3.01 7.16 6.56
N ASP A 31 3.74 6.08 6.78
CA ASP A 31 4.12 5.62 8.12
C ASP A 31 4.94 6.66 8.89
N VAL A 32 5.85 7.32 8.20
CA VAL A 32 6.68 8.38 8.81
C VAL A 32 5.84 9.61 9.13
N TYR A 33 5.01 10.05 8.20
CA TYR A 33 4.32 11.33 8.29
C TYR A 33 2.98 11.29 9.03
N ARG A 34 2.33 10.13 9.19
CA ARG A 34 1.09 9.99 9.98
C ARG A 34 1.22 10.46 11.44
N HIS A 35 2.44 10.59 11.94
CA HIS A 35 2.70 11.10 13.30
C HIS A 35 2.79 12.62 13.37
N THR A 36 2.83 13.31 12.24
CA THR A 36 2.85 14.76 12.17
C THR A 36 1.43 15.36 12.26
N PRO A 37 1.26 16.58 12.78
CA PRO A 37 -0.06 17.20 12.88
C PRO A 37 -0.82 17.26 11.55
N ALA A 38 -0.11 17.54 10.44
CA ALA A 38 -0.69 17.70 9.12
C ALA A 38 -1.29 16.39 8.55
N TYR A 39 -0.73 15.24 8.92
CA TYR A 39 -1.12 13.94 8.38
C TYR A 39 -1.66 12.98 9.45
N LYS A 40 -1.87 13.44 10.68
CA LYS A 40 -2.39 12.58 11.76
C LYS A 40 -3.73 11.92 11.43
N VAL A 41 -4.55 12.56 10.63
CA VAL A 41 -5.83 12.02 10.16
C VAL A 41 -5.65 10.70 9.38
N THR A 42 -4.52 10.53 8.70
CA THR A 42 -4.22 9.33 7.90
C THR A 42 -3.85 8.11 8.76
N SER A 43 -3.65 8.27 10.06
CA SER A 43 -3.22 7.17 10.95
C SER A 43 -4.19 5.98 10.98
N GLY A 44 -5.46 6.21 10.67
CA GLY A 44 -6.48 5.16 10.59
C GLY A 44 -6.66 4.56 9.20
N TRP A 45 -5.98 5.10 8.17
CA TRP A 45 -6.21 4.74 6.77
C TRP A 45 -5.38 3.55 6.28
N HIS A 46 -4.46 3.05 7.11
CA HIS A 46 -3.53 1.98 6.79
C HIS A 46 -4.13 0.57 6.75
N GLY A 47 -5.43 0.44 6.79
CA GLY A 47 -6.09 -0.86 6.75
C GLY A 47 -7.58 -0.72 6.56
N ASP A 48 -8.19 -1.86 6.31
CA ASP A 48 -9.60 -1.99 5.99
C ASP A 48 -10.30 -2.91 6.98
N THR A 49 -11.61 -2.81 7.04
CA THR A 49 -12.46 -3.70 7.82
C THR A 49 -13.34 -4.52 6.88
N VAL A 50 -13.50 -5.78 7.18
CA VAL A 50 -14.44 -6.67 6.52
C VAL A 50 -15.39 -7.31 7.55
N ASP A 51 -16.58 -7.72 7.10
CA ASP A 51 -17.49 -8.49 7.91
C ASP A 51 -17.08 -9.99 8.01
N ALA A 52 -17.92 -10.80 8.63
CA ALA A 52 -17.68 -12.23 8.80
C ALA A 52 -17.62 -12.99 7.45
N ASP A 53 -18.26 -12.48 6.43
CA ASP A 53 -18.29 -13.04 5.07
C ASP A 53 -17.15 -12.51 4.18
N GLY A 54 -16.28 -11.64 4.71
CA GLY A 54 -15.18 -11.03 3.97
C GLY A 54 -15.59 -9.83 3.12
N LYS A 55 -16.79 -9.28 3.32
CA LYS A 55 -17.23 -8.10 2.58
C LYS A 55 -16.71 -6.82 3.22
N TYR A 56 -16.24 -5.92 2.41
CA TYR A 56 -15.77 -4.61 2.84
C TYR A 56 -16.80 -3.82 3.65
N VAL A 57 -16.38 -3.30 4.79
CA VAL A 57 -17.17 -2.43 5.68
C VAL A 57 -16.48 -1.07 5.78
N PRO A 58 -17.05 -0.02 5.18
CA PRO A 58 -16.42 1.31 5.17
C PRO A 58 -16.25 1.89 6.59
N ASN A 59 -15.12 2.51 6.85
CA ASN A 59 -14.87 3.25 8.07
C ASN A 59 -15.28 4.73 7.90
N ALA A 60 -16.14 5.24 8.79
CA ALA A 60 -16.59 6.63 8.76
C ALA A 60 -15.45 7.66 8.92
N LYS A 61 -14.30 7.26 9.44
CA LYS A 61 -13.10 8.11 9.60
C LYS A 61 -12.09 7.95 8.45
N GLY A 62 -12.44 7.20 7.41
CA GLY A 62 -11.57 6.83 6.32
C GLY A 62 -10.83 5.50 6.56
N ASP A 63 -10.47 4.84 5.48
CA ASP A 63 -9.72 3.60 5.42
C ASP A 63 -8.89 3.54 4.11
N ALA A 64 -8.15 2.46 3.90
CA ALA A 64 -7.29 2.33 2.74
C ALA A 64 -8.07 2.32 1.42
N VAL A 65 -9.17 1.55 1.35
CA VAL A 65 -10.02 1.48 0.14
C VAL A 65 -10.54 2.87 -0.25
N GLN A 66 -11.13 3.61 0.68
CA GLN A 66 -11.67 4.95 0.41
C GLN A 66 -10.58 5.90 -0.08
N CYS A 67 -9.43 5.90 0.60
CA CYS A 67 -8.31 6.77 0.23
C CYS A 67 -7.73 6.42 -1.16
N ILE A 68 -7.63 5.14 -1.49
CA ILE A 68 -7.20 4.68 -2.82
C ILE A 68 -8.20 5.10 -3.89
N GLU A 69 -9.52 4.90 -3.66
CA GLU A 69 -10.57 5.34 -4.59
C GLU A 69 -10.51 6.85 -4.85
N GLU A 70 -10.36 7.65 -3.79
CA GLU A 70 -10.21 9.11 -3.92
C GLU A 70 -8.94 9.50 -4.66
N ALA A 71 -7.80 8.88 -4.35
CA ALA A 71 -6.54 9.18 -5.04
C ALA A 71 -6.62 8.83 -6.53
N ILE A 72 -7.24 7.69 -6.87
CA ILE A 72 -7.50 7.31 -8.27
C ILE A 72 -8.40 8.36 -8.95
N ALA A 73 -9.47 8.79 -8.30
CA ALA A 73 -10.40 9.78 -8.86
C ALA A 73 -9.69 11.12 -9.13
N ARG A 74 -8.90 11.62 -8.17
CA ARG A 74 -8.07 12.83 -8.33
C ARG A 74 -7.09 12.70 -9.49
N LEU A 75 -6.37 11.59 -9.56
CA LEU A 75 -5.33 11.39 -10.59
C LEU A 75 -5.89 11.18 -12.01
N LYS A 76 -7.18 10.88 -12.18
CA LYS A 76 -7.82 10.88 -13.50
C LYS A 76 -7.77 12.26 -14.17
N ASP A 77 -7.86 13.32 -13.38
CA ASP A 77 -7.74 14.71 -13.85
C ASP A 77 -6.54 15.45 -13.25
N TYR A 78 -5.41 14.76 -13.17
CA TYR A 78 -4.18 15.27 -12.54
C TYR A 78 -3.70 16.60 -13.12
N ARG A 79 -4.09 16.95 -14.35
CA ARG A 79 -3.65 18.21 -14.99
C ARG A 79 -4.35 19.46 -14.44
N SER A 80 -5.50 19.28 -13.81
CA SER A 80 -6.25 20.37 -13.15
C SER A 80 -5.80 20.61 -11.71
N LEU A 81 -4.95 19.72 -11.16
CA LEU A 81 -4.49 19.76 -9.78
C LEU A 81 -3.12 20.45 -9.67
N ASP A 82 -2.85 20.99 -8.49
CA ASP A 82 -1.49 21.42 -8.14
C ASP A 82 -0.55 20.22 -7.94
N ASP A 83 0.74 20.45 -8.15
CA ASP A 83 1.77 19.40 -8.12
C ASP A 83 1.84 18.70 -6.75
N SER A 84 1.59 19.42 -5.66
CA SER A 84 1.63 18.84 -4.32
C SER A 84 0.47 17.86 -4.09
N THR A 85 -0.72 18.18 -4.58
CA THR A 85 -1.89 17.29 -4.54
C THR A 85 -1.66 16.03 -5.37
N VAL A 86 -1.07 16.17 -6.57
CA VAL A 86 -0.70 15.02 -7.41
C VAL A 86 0.32 14.13 -6.69
N LEU A 87 1.38 14.73 -6.14
CA LEU A 87 2.43 13.99 -5.43
C LEU A 87 1.87 13.25 -4.20
N VAL A 88 1.03 13.90 -3.39
CA VAL A 88 0.41 13.26 -2.22
C VAL A 88 -0.50 12.11 -2.64
N SER A 89 -1.28 12.26 -3.71
CA SER A 89 -2.12 11.17 -4.22
C SER A 89 -1.29 9.98 -4.71
N ILE A 90 -0.15 10.21 -5.36
CA ILE A 90 0.78 9.15 -5.74
C ILE A 90 1.34 8.44 -4.50
N LYS A 91 1.75 9.18 -3.46
CA LYS A 91 2.25 8.61 -2.20
C LYS A 91 1.22 7.71 -1.54
N TYR A 92 -0.04 8.14 -1.49
CA TYR A 92 -1.14 7.33 -0.94
C TYR A 92 -1.31 6.04 -1.72
N LEU A 93 -1.35 6.08 -3.04
CA LEU A 93 -1.47 4.86 -3.85
C LEU A 93 -0.30 3.90 -3.63
N VAL A 94 0.94 4.41 -3.65
CA VAL A 94 2.13 3.58 -3.49
C VAL A 94 2.14 2.84 -2.15
N HIS A 95 1.73 3.50 -1.08
CA HIS A 95 1.72 2.92 0.26
C HIS A 95 0.50 2.03 0.50
N LEU A 96 -0.70 2.58 0.32
CA LEU A 96 -1.94 1.92 0.73
C LEU A 96 -2.29 0.68 -0.11
N VAL A 97 -1.93 0.65 -1.40
CA VAL A 97 -2.07 -0.58 -2.20
C VAL A 97 -1.16 -1.69 -1.65
N GLY A 98 0.02 -1.34 -1.12
CA GLY A 98 0.86 -2.31 -0.40
C GLY A 98 0.19 -2.80 0.88
N ASP A 99 -0.26 -1.88 1.72
CA ASP A 99 -0.89 -2.18 3.01
C ASP A 99 -2.11 -3.09 2.86
N MET A 100 -3.03 -2.76 1.94
CA MET A 100 -4.26 -3.56 1.76
C MET A 100 -4.01 -5.00 1.28
N HIS A 101 -2.80 -5.31 0.78
CA HIS A 101 -2.40 -6.66 0.41
C HIS A 101 -1.61 -7.37 1.53
N CYS A 102 -1.38 -6.71 2.67
CA CYS A 102 -0.82 -7.33 3.86
C CYS A 102 -1.96 -7.90 4.73
N PRO A 103 -1.96 -9.20 5.07
CA PRO A 103 -3.09 -9.84 5.76
C PRO A 103 -3.49 -9.18 7.08
N VAL A 104 -2.54 -8.56 7.78
CA VAL A 104 -2.82 -7.91 9.09
C VAL A 104 -3.47 -6.54 8.97
N HIS A 105 -3.52 -5.98 7.77
CA HIS A 105 -4.21 -4.72 7.48
C HIS A 105 -5.67 -4.91 7.07
N VAL A 106 -6.11 -6.16 6.87
CA VAL A 106 -7.53 -6.52 6.63
C VAL A 106 -8.12 -7.10 7.91
N LYS A 107 -8.98 -6.33 8.56
CA LYS A 107 -9.50 -6.65 9.90
C LYS A 107 -10.84 -7.35 9.82
N TYR A 108 -10.83 -8.64 10.03
CA TYR A 108 -12.03 -9.45 10.31
C TYR A 108 -12.54 -9.21 11.74
N PRO A 109 -13.82 -9.47 12.06
CA PRO A 109 -14.38 -9.28 13.40
C PRO A 109 -13.64 -10.04 14.52
N TRP A 110 -12.99 -11.14 14.19
CA TRP A 110 -12.20 -11.96 15.12
C TRP A 110 -10.72 -11.64 15.13
N TYR A 111 -10.26 -10.70 14.29
CA TYR A 111 -8.84 -10.32 14.25
C TYR A 111 -8.38 -9.77 15.60
N LYS A 112 -7.30 -10.33 16.10
CA LYS A 112 -6.61 -9.83 17.31
C LYS A 112 -5.11 -9.81 17.06
N ASN A 113 -4.49 -8.68 17.30
CA ASN A 113 -3.04 -8.63 17.42
C ASN A 113 -2.64 -9.33 18.72
N PHE A 114 -1.64 -10.16 18.68
CA PHE A 114 -1.14 -10.87 19.86
C PHE A 114 0.39 -10.90 19.87
N LYS A 115 0.95 -11.08 21.08
CA LYS A 115 2.37 -11.22 21.29
C LYS A 115 2.76 -12.69 21.33
N PHE A 116 3.94 -13.01 20.80
CA PHE A 116 4.49 -14.36 20.83
C PHE A 116 6.03 -14.30 20.93
N ASP A 117 6.64 -15.40 21.29
CA ASP A 117 8.09 -15.53 21.25
C ASP A 117 8.55 -16.04 19.89
N LEU A 118 9.49 -15.34 19.29
CA LEU A 118 10.11 -15.70 18.03
C LEU A 118 11.59 -15.96 18.24
N ASN A 119 11.96 -17.21 18.42
CA ASN A 119 13.35 -17.61 18.66
C ASN A 119 13.99 -16.88 19.85
N GLY A 120 13.28 -16.79 20.97
CA GLY A 120 13.74 -16.10 22.18
C GLY A 120 13.57 -14.58 22.15
N ARG A 121 12.84 -14.02 21.19
CA ARG A 121 12.57 -12.57 21.08
C ARG A 121 11.08 -12.29 21.10
N PRO A 122 10.60 -11.40 22.01
CA PRO A 122 9.23 -10.95 21.98
C PRO A 122 8.89 -10.31 20.62
N SER A 123 7.82 -10.76 20.00
CA SER A 123 7.32 -10.25 18.74
C SER A 123 5.82 -10.02 18.81
N GLU A 124 5.29 -9.21 17.92
CA GLU A 124 3.86 -9.01 17.73
C GLU A 124 3.44 -9.52 16.35
N PHE A 125 2.27 -10.15 16.28
CA PHE A 125 1.76 -10.75 15.05
C PHE A 125 1.67 -9.75 13.90
N HIS A 126 1.22 -8.53 14.18
CA HIS A 126 1.16 -7.46 13.19
C HIS A 126 2.56 -7.13 12.64
N SER A 127 3.49 -6.77 13.51
CA SER A 127 4.85 -6.42 13.10
C SER A 127 5.60 -7.57 12.42
N PHE A 128 5.26 -8.81 12.79
CA PHE A 128 5.82 -9.99 12.14
C PHE A 128 5.42 -10.07 10.67
N TRP A 129 4.15 -9.81 10.35
CA TRP A 129 3.67 -9.81 8.98
C TRP A 129 4.16 -8.60 8.19
N ASP A 130 4.26 -7.42 8.81
CA ASP A 130 4.72 -6.20 8.14
C ASP A 130 6.19 -6.27 7.71
N SER A 131 7.03 -6.96 8.47
CA SER A 131 8.48 -6.98 8.20
C SER A 131 9.17 -8.28 8.60
N GLY A 132 8.87 -8.81 9.76
CA GLY A 132 9.61 -9.92 10.36
C GLY A 132 9.62 -11.19 9.52
N VAL A 133 8.53 -11.50 8.80
CA VAL A 133 8.44 -12.69 7.93
C VAL A 133 9.44 -12.62 6.78
N LEU A 134 9.68 -11.44 6.22
CA LEU A 134 10.64 -11.25 5.14
C LEU A 134 12.08 -11.41 5.65
N ASP A 135 12.38 -10.83 6.81
CA ASP A 135 13.69 -10.91 7.44
C ASP A 135 14.05 -12.34 7.85
N LEU A 136 13.07 -13.11 8.31
CA LEU A 136 13.29 -14.51 8.70
C LEU A 136 13.45 -15.43 7.50
N ASN A 137 12.70 -15.18 6.42
CA ASN A 137 12.70 -16.10 5.29
C ASN A 137 14.02 -16.05 4.52
N HIS A 138 14.34 -14.93 3.92
CA HIS A 138 15.50 -14.84 3.02
C HIS A 138 16.45 -13.69 3.33
N ARG A 139 16.03 -12.68 4.06
CA ARG A 139 16.77 -11.42 4.26
C ARG A 139 17.18 -10.75 2.94
N TRP A 140 16.38 -10.94 1.91
CA TRP A 140 16.61 -10.32 0.61
C TRP A 140 16.28 -8.82 0.64
N GLY A 141 17.01 -8.04 -0.14
CA GLY A 141 16.63 -6.67 -0.46
C GLY A 141 15.52 -6.63 -1.51
N TYR A 142 15.03 -5.43 -1.80
CA TYR A 142 13.95 -5.23 -2.77
C TYR A 142 14.29 -5.71 -4.20
N VAL A 143 15.58 -5.73 -4.56
CA VAL A 143 16.04 -6.20 -5.88
C VAL A 143 15.85 -7.72 -6.00
N GLU A 144 16.28 -8.48 -5.00
CA GLU A 144 16.14 -9.92 -4.96
C GLU A 144 14.66 -10.33 -4.90
N TYR A 145 13.86 -9.70 -4.04
CA TYR A 145 12.41 -9.92 -4.00
C TYR A 145 11.75 -9.63 -5.34
N ARG A 146 12.11 -8.53 -6.01
CA ARG A 146 11.60 -8.23 -7.34
C ARG A 146 11.94 -9.35 -8.33
N HIS A 147 13.17 -9.82 -8.37
CA HIS A 147 13.59 -10.89 -9.27
C HIS A 147 12.82 -12.20 -9.07
N GLN A 148 12.35 -12.46 -7.86
CA GLN A 148 11.60 -13.68 -7.55
C GLN A 148 10.09 -13.52 -7.74
N LEU A 149 9.54 -12.35 -7.51
CA LEU A 149 8.09 -12.11 -7.47
C LEU A 149 7.54 -11.47 -8.77
N ASP A 150 8.36 -10.72 -9.52
CA ASP A 150 7.94 -10.04 -10.76
C ASP A 150 7.97 -11.02 -11.96
N ARG A 151 7.13 -12.05 -11.87
CA ARG A 151 7.09 -13.19 -12.83
C ARG A 151 5.78 -13.27 -13.59
N LEU A 152 4.82 -12.40 -13.30
CA LEU A 152 3.52 -12.44 -13.96
C LEU A 152 3.63 -12.02 -15.44
N THR A 153 2.94 -12.74 -16.28
CA THR A 153 2.74 -12.37 -17.68
C THR A 153 1.80 -11.15 -17.78
N LYS A 154 1.81 -10.45 -18.92
CA LYS A 154 0.88 -9.34 -19.16
C LYS A 154 -0.60 -9.75 -19.05
N LYS A 155 -0.93 -11.01 -19.31
CA LYS A 155 -2.30 -11.53 -19.14
C LYS A 155 -2.65 -11.65 -17.65
N GLU A 156 -1.74 -12.20 -16.86
CA GLU A 156 -1.93 -12.35 -15.41
C GLU A 156 -1.97 -10.99 -14.72
N ILE A 157 -1.07 -10.07 -15.08
CA ILE A 157 -1.13 -8.69 -14.55
C ILE A 157 -2.50 -8.08 -14.81
N ARG A 158 -3.04 -8.19 -16.04
CA ARG A 158 -4.38 -7.67 -16.33
C ARG A 158 -5.48 -8.36 -15.53
N ALA A 159 -5.35 -9.63 -15.23
CA ALA A 159 -6.32 -10.37 -14.43
C ALA A 159 -6.31 -9.92 -12.97
N VAL A 160 -5.12 -9.82 -12.35
CA VAL A 160 -5.00 -9.43 -10.93
C VAL A 160 -5.24 -7.95 -10.68
N THR A 161 -5.12 -7.10 -11.70
CA THR A 161 -5.41 -5.66 -11.60
C THR A 161 -6.82 -5.28 -12.07
N ALA A 162 -7.64 -6.28 -12.44
CA ALA A 162 -9.04 -6.03 -12.81
C ALA A 162 -9.87 -5.64 -11.60
N GLY A 163 -10.98 -4.93 -11.87
CA GLY A 163 -11.89 -4.51 -10.80
C GLY A 163 -11.54 -3.16 -10.16
N THR A 164 -11.99 -3.00 -8.93
CA THR A 164 -11.86 -1.80 -8.12
C THR A 164 -11.08 -2.11 -6.84
N PRO A 165 -10.64 -1.10 -6.07
CA PRO A 165 -10.01 -1.35 -4.76
C PRO A 165 -10.84 -2.23 -3.82
N ARG A 166 -12.16 -2.21 -3.93
CA ARG A 166 -13.06 -3.10 -3.15
C ARG A 166 -13.00 -4.56 -3.60
N ASP A 167 -12.71 -4.78 -4.87
CA ASP A 167 -12.61 -6.13 -5.43
C ASP A 167 -11.23 -6.75 -5.16
N TRP A 168 -10.22 -5.93 -4.79
CA TRP A 168 -8.88 -6.38 -4.47
C TRP A 168 -8.71 -6.78 -2.99
N LEU A 169 -9.64 -6.35 -2.13
CA LEU A 169 -9.66 -6.65 -0.70
C LEU A 169 -10.17 -8.08 -0.44
#